data_d710a9ab33b1db8644f0ff21fb754666
#
_entry.id   d710a9ab33b1db8644f0ff21fb754666
#
_cell.length_a   1.000
_cell.length_b   1.000
_cell.length_c   1.000
_cell.angle_alpha   90.00
_cell.angle_beta   90.00
_cell.angle_gamma   90.00
#
_symmetry.space_group_name_H-M   'P 1'
#
loop_
_entity.id
_entity.type
_entity.pdbx_description
1 polymer ?
#
loop_
_entity_poly.entity_id
_entity_poly.type
_entity_poly.pdbx_seq_one_letter_code
_entity_poly.pdbx_strand_id
1 'polypeptide(L)'
;MSAFTLIDADRVVAVDARVAGGPVVLEPGSLKDTLGWEYHDGQLCSDAMCIPIADEGALVRDGGLELDAFARLLDRPLAVDVEEHAACLGASARERAQALASQHAPDFALPDLAGRSHSLTEQRGKKILLVAWASW
;
A
#
# COMPACT_ATOMS: atom_id res chain seq x y z
N MET A 1 7.64 19.30 9.33
CA MET A 1 7.55 18.21 8.35
C MET A 1 8.62 17.21 8.70
N SER A 2 8.28 15.95 8.82
CA SER A 2 9.26 14.89 9.09
C SER A 2 9.15 13.85 7.98
N ALA A 3 10.29 13.23 7.65
CA ALA A 3 10.29 12.08 6.75
C ALA A 3 9.49 10.96 7.42
N PHE A 4 8.56 10.40 6.68
CA PHE A 4 7.69 9.31 7.11
C PHE A 4 7.87 8.14 6.14
N THR A 5 8.05 6.95 6.64
CA THR A 5 8.23 5.76 5.80
C THR A 5 6.88 5.19 5.43
N LEU A 6 6.58 5.09 4.15
CA LEU A 6 5.38 4.45 3.66
C LEU A 6 5.73 3.17 2.89
N ILE A 7 5.20 2.05 3.37
CA ILE A 7 5.27 0.76 2.68
C ILE A 7 4.02 0.65 1.81
N ASP A 8 4.18 0.75 0.50
CA ASP A 8 3.11 0.66 -0.50
C ASP A 8 3.20 -0.68 -1.23
N ALA A 9 2.41 -1.64 -0.79
CA ALA A 9 2.48 -3.04 -1.21
C ALA A 9 3.88 -3.63 -0.99
N ASP A 10 4.71 -3.71 -2.04
CA ASP A 10 6.08 -4.22 -2.01
C ASP A 10 7.15 -3.11 -2.09
N ARG A 11 6.75 -1.83 -2.17
CA ARG A 11 7.65 -0.69 -2.28
C ARG A 11 7.76 0.04 -0.95
N VAL A 12 8.96 0.44 -0.60
CA VAL A 12 9.24 1.32 0.54
C VAL A 12 9.61 2.69 0.02
N VAL A 13 8.86 3.70 0.39
CA VAL A 13 9.06 5.08 -0.05
C VAL A 13 9.10 6.03 1.14
N ALA A 14 9.93 7.07 1.04
CA ALA A 14 9.90 8.17 1.99
C ALA A 14 8.93 9.24 1.50
N VAL A 15 8.05 9.70 2.36
CA VAL A 15 7.07 10.75 2.08
C VAL A 15 7.23 11.87 3.10
N ASP A 16 6.94 13.10 2.69
CA ASP A 16 6.84 14.19 3.63
C ASP A 16 5.45 14.18 4.27
N ALA A 17 5.41 13.99 5.58
CA ALA A 17 4.18 13.96 6.34
C ALA A 17 4.23 14.83 7.60
N ARG A 18 3.07 15.27 8.04
CA ARG A 18 2.84 15.90 9.34
C ARG A 18 2.07 14.93 10.23
N VAL A 19 2.60 14.76 11.44
CA VAL A 19 1.92 14.00 12.49
C VAL A 19 1.64 14.99 13.63
N ALA A 20 0.44 15.51 13.68
CA ALA A 20 0.03 16.52 14.66
C ALA A 20 -0.97 15.94 15.67
N GLY A 21 -0.48 15.04 16.55
CA GLY A 21 -1.28 14.50 17.66
C GLY A 21 -2.54 13.72 17.25
N GLY A 22 -2.54 13.16 16.05
CA GLY A 22 -3.69 12.49 15.44
C GLY A 22 -3.35 11.90 14.08
N PRO A 23 -4.10 12.26 13.03
CA PRO A 23 -3.93 11.69 11.71
C PRO A 23 -2.60 12.06 11.06
N VAL A 24 -2.07 11.15 10.26
CA VAL A 24 -0.93 11.40 9.37
C VAL A 24 -1.42 12.15 8.14
N VAL A 25 -0.86 13.34 7.88
CA VAL A 25 -1.22 14.18 6.74
C VAL A 25 -0.06 14.24 5.78
N LEU A 26 -0.27 13.74 4.57
CA LEU A 26 0.70 13.74 3.48
C LEU A 26 0.71 15.07 2.76
N GLU A 27 1.89 15.55 2.35
CA GLU A 27 2.01 16.70 1.47
C GLU A 27 1.55 16.33 0.04
N PRO A 28 0.82 17.21 -0.67
CA PRO A 28 0.30 16.91 -2.01
C PRO A 28 1.38 16.52 -3.03
N GLY A 29 2.54 17.15 -2.98
CA GLY A 29 3.68 16.83 -3.84
C GLY A 29 4.20 15.41 -3.59
N SER A 30 4.36 15.02 -2.33
CA SER A 30 4.77 13.66 -1.97
C SER A 30 3.78 12.61 -2.45
N LEU A 31 2.47 12.89 -2.40
CA LEU A 31 1.45 11.97 -2.88
C LEU A 31 1.61 11.66 -4.38
N LYS A 32 1.83 12.69 -5.20
CA LYS A 32 2.03 12.53 -6.64
C LYS A 32 3.30 11.78 -6.96
N ASP A 33 4.41 12.23 -6.40
CA ASP A 33 5.74 11.74 -6.75
C ASP A 33 5.98 10.30 -6.25
N THR A 34 5.34 9.91 -5.15
CA THR A 34 5.58 8.61 -4.51
C THR A 34 4.48 7.58 -4.76
N LEU A 35 3.22 8.01 -4.70
CA LEU A 35 2.06 7.14 -4.86
C LEU A 35 1.35 7.27 -6.21
N GLY A 36 1.75 8.25 -7.04
CA GLY A 36 1.16 8.46 -8.35
C GLY A 36 -0.27 9.01 -8.33
N TRP A 37 -0.67 9.64 -7.22
CA TRP A 37 -1.99 10.23 -7.07
C TRP A 37 -1.91 11.75 -6.92
N GLU A 38 -2.80 12.45 -7.56
CA GLU A 38 -2.91 13.90 -7.49
C GLU A 38 -4.34 14.31 -7.14
N TYR A 39 -4.45 15.23 -6.20
CA TYR A 39 -5.73 15.84 -5.86
C TYR A 39 -5.91 17.16 -6.60
N HIS A 40 -6.99 17.30 -7.36
CA HIS A 40 -7.40 18.56 -7.98
C HIS A 40 -8.92 18.56 -8.26
N ASP A 41 -9.53 19.73 -8.18
CA ASP A 41 -10.94 19.98 -8.55
C ASP A 41 -11.94 18.99 -7.94
N GLY A 42 -11.75 18.62 -6.66
CA GLY A 42 -12.65 17.69 -5.98
C GLY A 42 -12.51 16.23 -6.40
N GLN A 43 -11.41 15.89 -7.05
CA GLN A 43 -11.12 14.54 -7.52
C GLN A 43 -9.71 14.09 -7.10
N LEU A 44 -9.56 12.82 -6.83
CA LEU A 44 -8.28 12.16 -6.67
C LEU A 44 -7.98 11.35 -7.92
N CYS A 45 -6.95 11.75 -8.67
CA CYS A 45 -6.60 11.16 -9.95
C CYS A 45 -5.25 10.43 -9.90
N SER A 46 -5.17 9.30 -10.59
CA SER A 46 -3.94 8.60 -10.96
C SER A 46 -3.88 8.47 -12.47
N ASP A 47 -2.79 7.93 -13.01
CA ASP A 47 -2.66 7.65 -14.45
C ASP A 47 -3.77 6.73 -14.99
N ALA A 48 -4.34 5.89 -14.13
CA ALA A 48 -5.35 4.90 -14.51
C ALA A 48 -6.80 5.38 -14.35
N MET A 49 -7.07 6.27 -13.38
CA MET A 49 -8.45 6.67 -13.05
C MET A 49 -8.50 7.95 -12.22
N CYS A 50 -9.68 8.59 -12.24
CA CYS A 50 -10.05 9.64 -11.31
C CYS A 50 -11.22 9.18 -10.43
N ILE A 51 -11.18 9.51 -9.16
CA ILE A 51 -12.21 9.19 -8.17
C ILE A 51 -12.78 10.51 -7.66
N PRO A 52 -14.08 10.79 -7.84
CA PRO A 52 -14.70 11.96 -7.27
C PRO A 52 -14.74 11.85 -5.75
N ILE A 53 -14.44 12.94 -5.05
CA ILE A 53 -14.41 12.99 -3.59
C ILE A 53 -15.74 13.59 -3.12
N ALA A 54 -16.52 12.78 -2.43
CA ALA A 54 -17.83 13.21 -1.91
C ALA A 54 -17.70 14.14 -0.69
N ASP A 55 -16.66 13.99 0.12
CA ASP A 55 -16.37 14.78 1.31
C ASP A 55 -14.91 15.21 1.31
N GLU A 56 -14.63 16.38 0.76
CA GLU A 56 -13.29 16.97 0.74
C GLU A 56 -12.76 17.25 2.15
N GLY A 57 -13.63 17.64 3.07
CA GLY A 57 -13.24 17.96 4.43
C GLY A 57 -12.74 16.76 5.23
N ALA A 58 -13.13 15.54 4.83
CA ALA A 58 -12.60 14.30 5.39
C ALA A 58 -11.22 13.91 4.81
N LEU A 59 -10.96 14.26 3.55
CA LEU A 59 -9.71 13.91 2.87
C LEU A 59 -8.64 14.99 3.00
N VAL A 60 -9.02 16.26 2.87
CA VAL A 60 -8.09 17.40 2.87
C VAL A 60 -8.05 18.05 4.24
N ARG A 61 -6.87 18.08 4.85
CA ARG A 61 -6.64 18.69 6.15
C ARG A 61 -5.39 19.57 6.10
N ASP A 62 -5.52 20.84 6.49
CA ASP A 62 -4.40 21.80 6.56
C ASP A 62 -3.53 21.86 5.29
N GLY A 63 -4.18 21.75 4.12
CA GLY A 63 -3.52 21.78 2.81
C GLY A 63 -2.82 20.49 2.41
N GLY A 64 -2.94 19.40 3.16
CA GLY A 64 -2.45 18.07 2.82
C GLY A 64 -3.57 17.04 2.76
N LEU A 65 -3.24 15.79 2.48
CA LEU A 65 -4.18 14.67 2.44
C LEU A 65 -4.02 13.76 3.65
N GLU A 66 -5.12 13.49 4.33
CA GLU A 66 -5.16 12.56 5.45
C GLU A 66 -5.00 11.13 4.96
N LEU A 67 -3.94 10.45 5.42
CA LEU A 67 -3.55 9.12 4.93
C LEU A 67 -4.64 8.06 5.17
N ASP A 68 -5.33 8.13 6.30
CA ASP A 68 -6.41 7.19 6.62
C ASP A 68 -7.64 7.40 5.71
N ALA A 69 -8.01 8.66 5.43
CA ALA A 69 -9.08 8.97 4.49
C ALA A 69 -8.71 8.56 3.06
N PHE A 70 -7.46 8.78 2.65
CA PHE A 70 -6.92 8.31 1.38
C PHE A 70 -6.99 6.78 1.26
N ALA A 71 -6.57 6.04 2.28
CA ALA A 71 -6.63 4.58 2.29
C ALA A 71 -8.07 4.06 2.19
N ARG A 72 -9.01 4.66 2.93
CA ARG A 72 -10.43 4.32 2.86
C ARG A 72 -11.02 4.58 1.48
N LEU A 73 -10.70 5.73 0.87
CA LEU A 73 -11.19 6.07 -0.46
C LEU A 73 -10.77 5.04 -1.52
N LEU A 74 -9.57 4.50 -1.40
CA LEU A 74 -9.03 3.48 -2.29
C LEU A 74 -9.37 2.03 -1.88
N ASP A 75 -10.15 1.85 -0.80
CA ASP A 75 -10.46 0.53 -0.22
C ASP A 75 -9.20 -0.30 0.05
N ARG A 76 -8.18 0.36 0.62
CA ARG A 76 -6.89 -0.24 0.96
C ARG A 76 -6.72 -0.33 2.48
N PRO A 77 -6.32 -1.47 3.03
CA PRO A 77 -6.02 -1.59 4.44
C PRO A 77 -4.78 -0.76 4.79
N LEU A 78 -4.86 -0.07 5.93
CA LEU A 78 -3.79 0.79 6.43
C LEU A 78 -3.42 0.37 7.85
N ALA A 79 -2.12 0.26 8.11
CA ALA A 79 -1.55 0.18 9.45
C ALA A 79 -0.59 1.36 9.63
N VAL A 80 -0.66 2.04 10.78
CA VAL A 80 0.17 3.22 11.08
C VAL A 80 0.87 3.02 12.41
N ASP A 81 2.16 3.27 12.43
CA ASP A 81 2.97 3.42 13.63
C ASP A 81 3.54 4.84 13.65
N VAL A 82 2.96 5.68 14.52
CA VAL A 82 3.34 7.09 14.62
C VAL A 82 4.68 7.26 15.32
N GLU A 83 5.03 6.38 16.26
CA GLU A 83 6.29 6.45 17.01
C GLU A 83 7.47 6.13 16.10
N GLU A 84 7.32 5.13 15.25
CA GLU A 84 8.33 4.74 14.25
C GLU A 84 8.28 5.56 12.96
N HIS A 85 7.35 6.53 12.85
CA HIS A 85 7.12 7.32 11.63
C HIS A 85 6.96 6.44 10.39
N ALA A 86 6.11 5.41 10.51
CA ALA A 86 5.92 4.42 9.47
C ALA A 86 4.43 4.10 9.27
N ALA A 87 4.08 3.76 8.03
CA ALA A 87 2.78 3.20 7.69
C ALA A 87 2.90 2.13 6.61
N CYS A 88 1.96 1.19 6.61
CA CYS A 88 1.84 0.17 5.57
C CYS A 88 0.47 0.28 4.92
N LEU A 89 0.46 0.48 3.62
CA LEU A 89 -0.73 0.56 2.78
C LEU A 89 -0.81 -0.73 1.93
N GLY A 90 -1.70 -1.62 2.29
CA GLY A 90 -1.86 -2.92 1.62
C GLY A 90 -2.58 -2.81 0.27
N ALA A 91 -2.67 -3.94 -0.44
CA ALA A 91 -3.43 -4.03 -1.69
C ALA A 91 -4.94 -3.81 -1.45
N SER A 92 -5.62 -3.17 -2.39
CA SER A 92 -7.06 -2.94 -2.31
C SER A 92 -7.86 -4.26 -2.33
N ALA A 93 -9.10 -4.22 -1.82
CA ALA A 93 -9.99 -5.38 -1.90
C ALA A 93 -10.22 -5.83 -3.35
N ARG A 94 -10.27 -4.87 -4.27
CA ARG A 94 -10.41 -5.16 -5.71
C ARG A 94 -9.20 -5.88 -6.28
N GLU A 95 -7.99 -5.43 -5.98
CA GLU A 95 -6.75 -6.09 -6.42
C GLU A 95 -6.65 -7.52 -5.87
N ARG A 96 -6.97 -7.71 -4.57
CA ARG A 96 -7.00 -9.04 -3.96
C ARG A 96 -8.06 -9.94 -4.60
N ALA A 97 -9.25 -9.42 -4.88
CA ALA A 97 -10.31 -10.18 -5.53
C ALA A 97 -9.92 -10.56 -6.98
N GLN A 98 -9.28 -9.67 -7.73
CA GLN A 98 -8.78 -9.96 -9.06
C GLN A 98 -7.66 -11.01 -9.06
N ALA A 99 -6.74 -10.93 -8.11
CA ALA A 99 -5.68 -11.93 -7.93
C ALA A 99 -6.27 -13.33 -7.68
N LEU A 100 -7.28 -13.42 -6.79
CA LEU A 100 -7.99 -14.69 -6.53
C LEU A 100 -8.79 -15.19 -7.75
N ALA A 101 -9.50 -14.29 -8.43
CA ALA A 101 -10.30 -14.62 -9.61
C ALA A 101 -9.44 -15.10 -10.79
N SER A 102 -8.20 -14.63 -10.89
CA SER A 102 -7.25 -15.07 -11.92
C SER A 102 -6.85 -16.54 -11.77
N GLN A 103 -7.01 -17.12 -10.58
CA GLN A 103 -6.54 -18.46 -10.22
C GLN A 103 -5.02 -18.66 -10.45
N HIS A 104 -4.26 -17.56 -10.51
CA HIS A 104 -2.80 -17.60 -10.60
C HIS A 104 -2.21 -17.25 -9.22
N ALA A 105 -1.49 -18.21 -8.65
CA ALA A 105 -0.71 -17.94 -7.45
C ALA A 105 0.47 -17.00 -7.81
N PRO A 106 0.73 -15.96 -7.01
CA PRO A 106 1.93 -15.14 -7.18
C PRO A 106 3.17 -16.01 -7.03
N ASP A 107 4.18 -15.75 -7.87
CA ASP A 107 5.45 -16.44 -7.73
C ASP A 107 6.25 -15.87 -6.55
N PHE A 108 7.02 -16.71 -5.93
CA PHE A 108 8.00 -16.33 -4.92
C PHE A 108 9.22 -17.24 -5.02
N ALA A 109 10.35 -16.76 -4.58
CA ALA A 109 11.57 -17.55 -4.47
C ALA A 109 12.12 -17.47 -3.05
N LEU A 110 12.43 -18.61 -2.46
CA LEU A 110 12.99 -18.74 -1.12
C LEU A 110 14.24 -19.60 -1.15
N PRO A 111 15.29 -19.26 -0.37
CA PRO A 111 16.46 -20.09 -0.25
C PRO A 111 16.18 -21.31 0.65
N ASP A 112 16.77 -22.44 0.33
CA ASP A 112 16.84 -23.60 1.22
C ASP A 112 17.96 -23.41 2.28
N LEU A 113 18.12 -24.37 3.17
CA LEU A 113 19.14 -24.32 4.21
C LEU A 113 20.59 -24.36 3.66
N ALA A 114 20.77 -24.74 2.41
CA ALA A 114 22.05 -24.71 1.71
C ALA A 114 22.25 -23.43 0.89
N GLY A 115 21.29 -22.47 0.95
CA GLY A 115 21.32 -21.20 0.23
C GLY A 115 20.89 -21.29 -1.22
N ARG A 116 20.37 -22.42 -1.71
CA ARG A 116 19.87 -22.56 -3.09
C ARG A 116 18.46 -21.98 -3.14
N SER A 117 18.23 -21.10 -4.13
CA SER A 117 16.90 -20.51 -4.37
C SER A 117 15.98 -21.50 -5.06
N HIS A 118 14.74 -21.59 -4.57
CA HIS A 118 13.65 -22.37 -5.14
C HIS A 118 12.47 -21.45 -5.42
N SER A 119 11.89 -21.50 -6.61
CA SER A 119 10.69 -20.73 -6.94
C SER A 119 9.44 -21.61 -7.03
N LEU A 120 8.28 -21.01 -6.78
CA LEU A 120 7.00 -21.70 -6.92
C LEU A 120 6.76 -22.12 -8.38
N THR A 121 7.20 -21.30 -9.33
CA THR A 121 7.03 -21.56 -10.77
C THR A 121 7.78 -22.81 -11.24
N GLU A 122 8.86 -23.22 -10.59
CA GLU A 122 9.57 -24.47 -10.90
C GLU A 122 8.72 -25.72 -10.63
N GLN A 123 7.67 -25.58 -9.83
CA GLN A 123 6.77 -26.66 -9.48
C GLN A 123 5.52 -26.74 -10.36
N ARG A 124 5.44 -25.95 -11.44
CA ARG A 124 4.30 -25.96 -12.36
C ARG A 124 4.00 -27.38 -12.89
N GLY A 125 2.71 -27.68 -13.04
CA GLY A 125 2.25 -29.01 -13.47
C GLY A 125 2.14 -30.04 -12.34
N LYS A 126 2.51 -29.69 -11.11
CA LYS A 126 2.35 -30.55 -9.93
C LYS A 126 1.23 -30.02 -9.01
N LYS A 127 0.65 -30.91 -8.21
CA LYS A 127 -0.22 -30.51 -7.09
C LYS A 127 0.68 -30.10 -5.93
N ILE A 128 0.52 -28.89 -5.42
CA ILE A 128 1.38 -28.31 -4.39
C ILE A 128 0.53 -28.03 -3.14
N LEU A 129 1.01 -28.47 -1.98
CA LEU A 129 0.51 -28.03 -0.69
C LEU A 129 1.59 -27.15 -0.05
N LEU A 130 1.27 -25.86 0.11
CA LEU A 130 2.14 -24.91 0.79
C LEU A 130 1.73 -24.82 2.27
N VAL A 131 2.69 -25.09 3.17
CA VAL A 131 2.50 -24.97 4.61
C VAL A 131 3.54 -24.00 5.16
N ALA A 132 3.06 -22.97 5.87
CA ALA A 132 3.92 -22.05 6.61
C ALA A 132 3.71 -22.26 8.10
N TRP A 133 4.81 -22.39 8.86
CA TRP A 133 4.76 -22.48 10.31
C TRP A 133 5.96 -21.76 10.92
N ALA A 134 5.87 -21.41 12.18
CA ALA A 134 6.99 -20.92 12.96
C ALA A 134 7.06 -21.70 14.28
N SER A 135 8.29 -21.89 14.75
CA SER A 135 8.57 -22.42 16.09
C SER A 135 9.04 -21.25 16.96
N TRP A 136 8.21 -20.80 17.87
CA TRP A 136 8.53 -19.85 18.93
C TRP A 136 8.34 -20.49 20.30
#